data_b41ea7d065ed40a9b273c5bf9ed207ba
#
_entry.id   b41ea7d065ed40a9b273c5bf9ed207ba
#
_cell.length_a   1.000
_cell.length_b   1.000
_cell.length_c   1.000
_cell.angle_alpha   90.00
_cell.angle_beta   90.00
_cell.angle_gamma   90.00
#
_symmetry.space_group_name_H-M   'P 1'
#
loop_
_entity.id
_entity.type
_entity.pdbx_description
1 polymer ?
#
loop_
_entity_poly.entity_id
_entity_poly.type
_entity_poly.pdbx_seq_one_letter_code
_entity_poly.pdbx_strand_id
1 'polypeptide(L)'
;MDNISQFESMLENTNNVGIKEDSILYKFLIVSVISIFESFIRDLIVSRVSSCEESFNNHYSKVYNSLSDKRKEQFDRMTRGELERKILLMLYEESFSNASKINNSFKDVYNFPDCVCSGTNIGKFIKMRHQIAHKNARKEDGTYDVYYIKDVKNAVRETNKVVEKIMNYITQSKSSV
;
A
#
# COMPACT_ATOMS: atom_id res chain seq x y z
N MET A 1 -2.64 -15.95 6.36
CA MET A 1 -1.90 -16.71 5.34
C MET A 1 -2.81 -17.41 4.32
N ASP A 2 -4.05 -17.74 4.65
CA ASP A 2 -4.95 -18.49 3.73
C ASP A 2 -5.36 -17.78 2.44
N ASN A 3 -5.43 -16.44 2.43
CA ASN A 3 -5.88 -15.70 1.25
C ASN A 3 -4.89 -15.71 0.07
N ILE A 4 -3.59 -15.82 0.35
CA ILE A 4 -2.55 -15.84 -0.70
C ILE A 4 -2.51 -17.21 -1.37
N SER A 5 -2.56 -18.29 -0.59
CA SER A 5 -2.60 -19.65 -1.12
C SER A 5 -3.87 -19.93 -1.91
N GLN A 6 -5.02 -19.37 -1.50
CA GLN A 6 -6.25 -19.42 -2.29
C GLN A 6 -6.10 -18.67 -3.61
N PHE A 7 -5.44 -17.51 -3.60
CA PHE A 7 -5.21 -16.73 -4.81
C PHE A 7 -4.26 -17.44 -5.78
N GLU A 8 -3.20 -18.06 -5.25
CA GLU A 8 -2.28 -18.88 -6.06
C GLU A 8 -2.99 -20.09 -6.67
N SER A 9 -3.84 -20.79 -5.90
CA SER A 9 -4.68 -21.89 -6.40
C SER A 9 -5.67 -21.44 -7.48
N MET A 10 -6.28 -20.27 -7.33
CA MET A 10 -7.13 -19.68 -8.38
C MET A 10 -6.35 -19.38 -9.65
N LEU A 11 -5.11 -18.87 -9.53
CA LEU A 11 -4.24 -18.59 -10.67
C LEU A 11 -3.80 -19.86 -11.40
N GLU A 12 -3.56 -20.96 -10.68
CA GLU A 12 -3.24 -22.26 -11.29
C GLU A 12 -4.43 -22.83 -12.06
N ASN A 13 -5.63 -22.68 -11.53
CA ASN A 13 -6.85 -23.12 -12.20
C ASN A 13 -7.15 -22.30 -13.47
N THR A 14 -6.77 -21.02 -13.55
CA THR A 14 -6.97 -20.21 -14.77
C THR A 14 -6.08 -20.65 -15.94
N ASN A 15 -4.92 -21.27 -15.68
CA ASN A 15 -4.09 -21.86 -16.75
C ASN A 15 -4.77 -23.00 -17.47
N ASN A 16 -5.71 -23.69 -16.82
CA ASN A 16 -6.43 -24.84 -17.38
C ASN A 16 -7.68 -24.44 -18.19
N VAL A 17 -8.11 -23.18 -18.15
CA VAL A 17 -9.38 -22.72 -18.75
C VAL A 17 -9.20 -22.09 -20.12
N GLY A 18 -7.98 -22.05 -20.69
CA GLY A 18 -7.71 -21.51 -22.04
C GLY A 18 -8.09 -20.03 -22.19
N ILE A 19 -7.95 -19.25 -21.12
CA ILE A 19 -8.23 -17.80 -21.12
C ILE A 19 -7.24 -17.14 -22.08
N LYS A 20 -7.79 -16.43 -23.08
CA LYS A 20 -6.98 -15.71 -24.07
C LYS A 20 -6.00 -14.74 -23.38
N GLU A 21 -4.79 -14.68 -23.93
CA GLU A 21 -3.84 -13.61 -23.60
C GLU A 21 -4.53 -12.26 -23.71
N ASP A 22 -4.26 -11.35 -22.75
CA ASP A 22 -4.93 -10.04 -22.59
C ASP A 22 -6.41 -10.11 -22.17
N SER A 23 -6.76 -11.04 -21.32
CA SER A 23 -8.12 -11.03 -20.76
C SER A 23 -8.29 -9.86 -19.78
N ILE A 24 -9.48 -9.27 -19.75
CA ILE A 24 -9.89 -8.29 -18.76
C ILE A 24 -9.69 -8.82 -17.32
N LEU A 25 -9.71 -10.14 -17.16
CA LEU A 25 -9.46 -10.83 -15.91
C LEU A 25 -8.07 -10.51 -15.35
N TYR A 26 -7.00 -10.52 -16.16
CA TYR A 26 -5.64 -10.22 -15.66
C TYR A 26 -5.51 -8.77 -15.19
N LYS A 27 -6.19 -7.83 -15.83
CA LYS A 27 -6.28 -6.44 -15.37
C LYS A 27 -6.94 -6.37 -14.00
N PHE A 28 -8.08 -7.03 -13.82
CA PHE A 28 -8.77 -7.11 -12.54
C PHE A 28 -7.92 -7.75 -11.45
N LEU A 29 -7.22 -8.84 -11.75
CA LEU A 29 -6.37 -9.53 -10.78
C LEU A 29 -5.20 -8.65 -10.33
N ILE A 30 -4.53 -7.94 -11.24
CA ILE A 30 -3.45 -7.00 -10.87
C ILE A 30 -3.99 -5.89 -9.98
N VAL A 31 -5.13 -5.28 -10.34
CA VAL A 31 -5.78 -4.24 -9.53
C VAL A 31 -6.12 -4.77 -8.14
N SER A 32 -6.69 -5.97 -8.06
CA SER A 32 -7.07 -6.59 -6.78
C SER A 32 -5.87 -6.86 -5.89
N VAL A 33 -4.80 -7.47 -6.40
CA VAL A 33 -3.56 -7.75 -5.65
C VAL A 33 -3.00 -6.47 -5.05
N ILE A 34 -2.86 -5.43 -5.85
CA ILE A 34 -2.26 -4.17 -5.37
C ILE A 34 -3.20 -3.42 -4.43
N SER A 35 -4.52 -3.45 -4.67
CA SER A 35 -5.48 -2.81 -3.75
C SER A 35 -5.53 -3.51 -2.38
N ILE A 36 -5.43 -4.84 -2.33
CA ILE A 36 -5.31 -5.59 -1.07
C ILE A 36 -4.01 -5.23 -0.36
N PHE A 37 -2.91 -5.13 -1.10
CA PHE A 37 -1.63 -4.71 -0.54
C PHE A 37 -1.69 -3.28 0.02
N GLU A 38 -2.25 -2.31 -0.72
CA GLU A 38 -2.42 -0.93 -0.25
C GLU A 38 -3.30 -0.87 1.02
N SER A 39 -4.37 -1.66 1.09
CA SER A 39 -5.19 -1.80 2.30
C SER A 39 -4.41 -2.36 3.47
N PHE A 40 -3.66 -3.43 3.28
CA PHE A 40 -2.81 -4.02 4.31
C PHE A 40 -1.80 -3.01 4.86
N ILE A 41 -1.12 -2.25 3.99
CA ILE A 41 -0.20 -1.18 4.40
C ILE A 41 -0.90 -0.13 5.25
N ARG A 42 -2.08 0.33 4.81
CA ARG A 42 -2.89 1.31 5.54
C ARG A 42 -3.27 0.80 6.92
N ASP A 43 -3.78 -0.41 7.01
CA ASP A 43 -4.24 -1.00 8.27
C ASP A 43 -3.10 -1.15 9.28
N LEU A 44 -1.89 -1.53 8.84
CA LEU A 44 -0.71 -1.57 9.70
C LEU A 44 -0.35 -0.18 10.23
N ILE A 45 -0.31 0.83 9.38
CA ILE A 45 0.05 2.19 9.76
C ILE A 45 -1.00 2.76 10.73
N VAL A 46 -2.29 2.63 10.41
CA VAL A 46 -3.39 3.06 11.26
C VAL A 46 -3.35 2.37 12.62
N SER A 47 -3.17 1.06 12.64
CA SER A 47 -3.06 0.28 13.89
C SER A 47 -1.90 0.76 14.75
N ARG A 48 -0.73 1.02 14.16
CA ARG A 48 0.44 1.50 14.88
C ARG A 48 0.24 2.92 15.43
N VAL A 49 -0.27 3.84 14.61
CA VAL A 49 -0.55 5.23 15.02
C VAL A 49 -1.60 5.27 16.13
N SER A 50 -2.62 4.39 16.09
CA SER A 50 -3.64 4.30 17.12
C SER A 50 -3.16 3.71 18.45
N SER A 51 -2.11 2.88 18.43
CA SER A 51 -1.66 2.12 19.59
C SER A 51 -0.34 2.60 20.20
N CYS A 52 0.36 3.53 19.55
CA CYS A 52 1.69 4.00 19.96
C CYS A 52 1.76 5.52 19.90
N GLU A 53 1.91 6.14 21.08
CA GLU A 53 1.94 7.60 21.20
C GLU A 53 3.11 8.25 20.43
N GLU A 54 4.29 7.64 20.44
CA GLU A 54 5.44 8.12 19.66
C GLU A 54 5.12 8.12 18.16
N SER A 55 4.54 7.04 17.64
CA SER A 55 4.13 6.93 16.22
C SER A 55 3.04 7.94 15.86
N PHE A 56 2.10 8.17 16.78
CA PHE A 56 1.09 9.21 16.63
C PHE A 56 1.76 10.61 16.54
N ASN A 57 2.63 10.93 17.48
CA ASN A 57 3.28 12.24 17.55
C ASN A 57 4.18 12.50 16.32
N ASN A 58 4.89 11.50 15.84
CA ASN A 58 5.69 11.58 14.61
C ASN A 58 4.81 11.86 13.39
N HIS A 59 3.73 11.12 13.25
CA HIS A 59 2.80 11.32 12.12
C HIS A 59 2.05 12.66 12.23
N TYR A 60 1.57 13.03 13.42
CA TYR A 60 0.96 14.32 13.69
C TYR A 60 1.87 15.48 13.31
N SER A 61 3.12 15.47 13.76
CA SER A 61 4.10 16.52 13.46
C SER A 61 4.30 16.71 11.96
N LYS A 62 4.36 15.60 11.20
CA LYS A 62 4.46 15.62 9.74
C LYS A 62 3.22 16.26 9.10
N VAL A 63 2.03 15.82 9.51
CA VAL A 63 0.76 16.38 9.02
C VAL A 63 0.69 17.86 9.34
N TYR A 64 0.90 18.23 10.61
CA TYR A 64 0.84 19.61 11.09
C TYR A 64 1.77 20.54 10.30
N ASN A 65 3.03 20.12 10.09
CA ASN A 65 4.02 20.91 9.33
C ASN A 65 3.65 21.09 7.85
N SER A 66 2.82 20.22 7.30
CA SER A 66 2.32 20.33 5.91
C SER A 66 1.09 21.23 5.75
N LEU A 67 0.47 21.65 6.87
CA LEU A 67 -0.74 22.46 6.84
C LEU A 67 -0.45 23.94 6.58
N SER A 68 -1.39 24.63 5.92
CA SER A 68 -1.42 26.09 5.88
C SER A 68 -1.73 26.69 7.28
N ASP A 69 -1.32 27.92 7.52
CA ASP A 69 -1.48 28.59 8.83
C ASP A 69 -2.94 28.59 9.29
N LYS A 70 -3.89 28.86 8.41
CA LYS A 70 -5.33 28.77 8.73
C LYS A 70 -5.76 27.38 9.21
N ARG A 71 -5.19 26.31 8.65
CA ARG A 71 -5.47 24.93 9.08
C ARG A 71 -4.75 24.59 10.38
N LYS A 72 -3.55 25.09 10.61
CA LYS A 72 -2.85 24.95 11.90
C LYS A 72 -3.66 25.56 13.04
N GLU A 73 -4.18 26.75 12.88
CA GLU A 73 -5.08 27.39 13.88
C GLU A 73 -6.31 26.52 14.18
N GLN A 74 -6.87 25.81 13.20
CA GLN A 74 -7.98 24.88 13.41
C GLN A 74 -7.53 23.66 14.24
N PHE A 75 -6.34 23.12 13.95
CA PHE A 75 -5.77 21.98 14.68
C PHE A 75 -5.44 22.35 16.12
N ASP A 76 -4.91 23.56 16.35
CA ASP A 76 -4.56 24.08 17.69
C ASP A 76 -5.77 24.26 18.62
N ARG A 77 -6.98 24.39 18.03
CA ARG A 77 -8.24 24.51 18.79
C ARG A 77 -8.91 23.15 19.07
N MET A 78 -8.43 22.06 18.50
CA MET A 78 -8.99 20.71 18.69
C MET A 78 -8.59 20.15 20.05
N THR A 79 -9.52 19.46 20.69
CA THR A 79 -9.20 18.57 21.80
C THR A 79 -8.37 17.38 21.33
N ARG A 80 -7.66 16.72 22.23
CA ARG A 80 -6.85 15.53 21.90
C ARG A 80 -7.66 14.48 21.15
N GLY A 81 -8.87 14.16 21.60
CA GLY A 81 -9.72 13.16 20.98
C GLY A 81 -10.24 13.54 19.59
N GLU A 82 -10.48 14.83 19.33
CA GLU A 82 -10.82 15.32 18.00
C GLU A 82 -9.63 15.23 17.05
N LEU A 83 -8.46 15.59 17.55
CA LEU A 83 -7.22 15.53 16.80
C LEU A 83 -6.87 14.09 16.40
N GLU A 84 -6.97 13.12 17.32
CA GLU A 84 -6.75 11.70 17.04
C GLU A 84 -7.68 11.21 15.95
N ARG A 85 -8.98 11.48 16.06
CA ARG A 85 -9.98 11.11 15.03
C ARG A 85 -9.64 11.74 13.67
N LYS A 86 -9.24 13.01 13.66
CA LYS A 86 -8.90 13.72 12.43
C LYS A 86 -7.67 13.13 11.76
N ILE A 87 -6.62 12.84 12.52
CA ILE A 87 -5.38 12.23 12.02
C ILE A 87 -5.65 10.83 11.45
N LEU A 88 -6.41 9.99 12.16
CA LEU A 88 -6.78 8.67 11.67
C LEU A 88 -7.61 8.73 10.40
N LEU A 89 -8.57 9.67 10.30
CA LEU A 89 -9.34 9.86 9.08
C LEU A 89 -8.44 10.23 7.89
N MET A 90 -7.49 11.16 8.10
CA MET A 90 -6.53 11.55 7.05
C MET A 90 -5.67 10.36 6.60
N LEU A 91 -5.25 9.48 7.53
CA LEU A 91 -4.54 8.25 7.20
C LEU A 91 -5.40 7.28 6.37
N TYR A 92 -6.68 7.13 6.70
CA TYR A 92 -7.60 6.29 5.92
C TYR A 92 -7.81 6.81 4.49
N GLU A 93 -7.77 8.12 4.32
CA GLU A 93 -7.89 8.78 3.01
C GLU A 93 -6.56 8.80 2.24
N GLU A 94 -5.43 8.53 2.90
CA GLU A 94 -4.12 8.56 2.26
C GLU A 94 -4.00 7.47 1.19
N SER A 95 -3.55 7.89 0.01
CA SER A 95 -3.28 6.98 -1.10
C SER A 95 -1.80 6.57 -1.11
N PHE A 96 -1.55 5.26 -1.05
CA PHE A 96 -0.22 4.66 -1.21
C PHE A 96 0.14 4.46 -2.69
N SER A 97 -0.06 5.49 -3.51
CA SER A 97 0.03 5.47 -4.97
C SER A 97 1.46 5.28 -5.53
N ASN A 98 2.47 5.22 -4.69
CA ASN A 98 3.85 4.94 -5.08
C ASN A 98 4.68 4.39 -3.92
N ALA A 99 5.80 3.72 -4.25
CA ALA A 99 6.70 3.09 -3.28
C ALA A 99 7.35 4.11 -2.31
N SER A 100 7.60 5.34 -2.74
CA SER A 100 8.18 6.37 -1.87
C SER A 100 7.25 6.76 -0.74
N LYS A 101 5.95 6.89 -0.99
CA LYS A 101 4.96 7.15 0.07
C LYS A 101 4.94 6.02 1.10
N ILE A 102 4.93 4.76 0.64
CA ILE A 102 5.00 3.60 1.52
C ILE A 102 6.25 3.65 2.39
N ASN A 103 7.43 3.84 1.77
CA ASN A 103 8.71 3.92 2.48
C ASN A 103 8.69 5.03 3.55
N ASN A 104 8.23 6.22 3.19
CA ASN A 104 8.18 7.36 4.11
C ASN A 104 7.23 7.09 5.29
N SER A 105 6.06 6.52 5.04
CA SER A 105 5.10 6.20 6.09
C SER A 105 5.66 5.15 7.07
N PHE A 106 6.36 4.13 6.58
CA PHE A 106 7.01 3.15 7.46
C PHE A 106 8.18 3.74 8.23
N LYS A 107 8.97 4.63 7.63
CA LYS A 107 10.02 5.36 8.32
C LYS A 107 9.46 6.23 9.45
N ASP A 108 8.40 6.98 9.18
CA ASP A 108 7.80 7.92 10.13
C ASP A 108 7.08 7.22 11.29
N VAL A 109 6.40 6.10 11.01
CA VAL A 109 5.51 5.45 11.97
C VAL A 109 6.18 4.29 12.72
N TYR A 110 7.07 3.56 12.05
CA TYR A 110 7.74 2.37 12.61
C TYR A 110 9.23 2.59 12.87
N ASN A 111 9.79 3.76 12.55
CA ASN A 111 11.23 4.01 12.56
C ASN A 111 12.01 2.97 11.72
N PHE A 112 11.40 2.53 10.60
CA PHE A 112 11.99 1.51 9.75
C PHE A 112 13.30 2.06 9.16
N PRO A 113 14.46 1.38 9.37
CA PRO A 113 15.77 1.95 9.06
C PRO A 113 16.02 2.06 7.55
N ASP A 114 15.43 1.15 6.78
CA ASP A 114 15.60 1.04 5.35
C ASP A 114 14.31 1.33 4.57
N CYS A 115 14.41 1.46 3.26
CA CYS A 115 13.24 1.49 2.39
C CYS A 115 12.57 0.11 2.34
N VAL A 116 11.33 -0.03 2.86
CA VAL A 116 10.60 -1.31 2.86
C VAL A 116 10.43 -1.88 1.44
N CYS A 117 10.28 -1.02 0.44
CA CYS A 117 10.14 -1.39 -0.96
C CYS A 117 11.49 -1.61 -1.68
N SER A 118 12.64 -1.44 -0.99
CA SER A 118 13.97 -1.65 -1.57
C SER A 118 14.16 -3.10 -2.03
N GLY A 119 14.81 -3.29 -3.17
CA GLY A 119 15.05 -4.62 -3.76
C GLY A 119 13.81 -5.29 -4.36
N THR A 120 12.69 -4.55 -4.50
CA THR A 120 11.46 -5.05 -5.11
C THR A 120 11.03 -4.22 -6.31
N ASN A 121 10.20 -4.81 -7.17
CA ASN A 121 9.57 -4.11 -8.29
C ASN A 121 8.15 -3.64 -7.97
N ILE A 122 7.76 -3.56 -6.69
CA ILE A 122 6.39 -3.20 -6.27
C ILE A 122 5.92 -1.87 -6.86
N GLY A 123 6.81 -0.88 -6.97
CA GLY A 123 6.50 0.42 -7.56
C GLY A 123 6.00 0.34 -9.00
N LYS A 124 6.51 -0.62 -9.79
CA LYS A 124 6.01 -0.90 -11.14
C LYS A 124 4.55 -1.34 -11.10
N PHE A 125 4.18 -2.25 -10.20
CA PHE A 125 2.84 -2.80 -10.10
C PHE A 125 1.83 -1.80 -9.54
N ILE A 126 2.23 -0.96 -8.58
CA ILE A 126 1.42 0.16 -8.12
C ILE A 126 1.09 1.10 -9.29
N LYS A 127 2.08 1.42 -10.13
CA LYS A 127 1.88 2.23 -11.33
C LYS A 127 0.95 1.54 -12.34
N MET A 128 1.13 0.22 -12.56
CA MET A 128 0.25 -0.57 -13.44
C MET A 128 -1.21 -0.52 -12.95
N ARG A 129 -1.44 -0.75 -11.64
CA ARG A 129 -2.78 -0.65 -11.03
C ARG A 129 -3.41 0.72 -11.30
N HIS A 130 -2.65 1.79 -11.12
CA HIS A 130 -3.13 3.15 -11.38
C HIS A 130 -3.51 3.34 -12.87
N GLN A 131 -2.69 2.88 -13.79
CA GLN A 131 -2.96 2.94 -15.22
C GLN A 131 -4.22 2.15 -15.61
N ILE A 132 -4.39 0.94 -15.07
CA ILE A 132 -5.57 0.11 -15.34
C ILE A 132 -6.82 0.79 -14.77
N ALA A 133 -6.80 1.23 -13.51
CA ALA A 133 -7.97 1.76 -12.82
C ALA A 133 -8.46 3.10 -13.41
N HIS A 134 -7.56 3.98 -13.82
CA HIS A 134 -7.91 5.33 -14.27
C HIS A 134 -7.91 5.52 -15.79
N LYS A 135 -7.15 4.72 -16.53
CA LYS A 135 -7.01 4.84 -17.98
C LYS A 135 -7.41 3.59 -18.74
N ASN A 136 -7.96 2.58 -18.05
CA ASN A 136 -8.25 1.26 -18.63
C ASN A 136 -7.05 0.68 -19.40
N ALA A 137 -5.82 0.92 -18.90
CA ALA A 137 -4.56 0.57 -19.54
C ALA A 137 -4.30 1.25 -20.92
N ARG A 138 -5.01 2.34 -21.24
CA ARG A 138 -4.80 3.10 -22.46
C ARG A 138 -3.55 3.97 -22.35
N LYS A 139 -2.69 3.90 -23.36
CA LYS A 139 -1.50 4.74 -23.52
C LYS A 139 -1.83 6.10 -24.13
N GLU A 140 -0.88 7.01 -24.12
CA GLU A 140 -1.02 8.35 -24.71
C GLU A 140 -1.18 8.28 -26.24
N ASP A 141 -0.56 7.30 -26.90
CA ASP A 141 -0.70 7.03 -28.33
C ASP A 141 -2.03 6.36 -28.71
N GLY A 142 -2.91 6.13 -27.74
CA GLY A 142 -4.22 5.50 -27.93
C GLY A 142 -4.22 3.98 -27.93
N THR A 143 -3.04 3.34 -27.92
CA THR A 143 -2.93 1.88 -27.79
C THR A 143 -3.19 1.43 -26.35
N TYR A 144 -3.32 0.11 -26.13
CA TYR A 144 -3.55 -0.47 -24.82
C TYR A 144 -2.36 -1.31 -24.39
N ASP A 145 -2.05 -1.26 -23.07
CA ASP A 145 -1.12 -2.21 -22.49
C ASP A 145 -1.76 -3.60 -22.43
N VAL A 146 -0.99 -4.61 -22.81
CA VAL A 146 -1.37 -6.02 -22.74
C VAL A 146 -0.78 -6.62 -21.46
N TYR A 147 -1.60 -7.33 -20.70
CA TYR A 147 -1.21 -7.98 -19.46
C TYR A 147 -1.42 -9.49 -19.55
N TYR A 148 -0.48 -10.22 -18.96
CA TYR A 148 -0.42 -11.67 -19.00
C TYR A 148 -0.49 -12.24 -17.58
N ILE A 149 -0.79 -13.52 -17.47
CA ILE A 149 -0.79 -14.24 -16.19
C ILE A 149 0.55 -14.09 -15.46
N LYS A 150 1.69 -14.03 -16.17
CA LYS A 150 3.00 -13.77 -15.59
C LYS A 150 3.10 -12.43 -14.85
N ASP A 151 2.36 -11.41 -15.29
CA ASP A 151 2.35 -10.09 -14.65
C ASP A 151 1.59 -10.18 -13.32
N VAL A 152 0.49 -10.93 -13.27
CA VAL A 152 -0.25 -11.21 -12.04
C VAL A 152 0.62 -11.97 -11.04
N LYS A 153 1.26 -13.08 -11.47
CA LYS A 153 2.18 -13.87 -10.63
C LYS A 153 3.34 -13.02 -10.09
N ASN A 154 3.89 -12.15 -10.93
CA ASN A 154 4.94 -11.23 -10.52
C ASN A 154 4.43 -10.18 -9.52
N ALA A 155 3.22 -9.63 -9.71
CA ALA A 155 2.62 -8.70 -8.75
C ALA A 155 2.47 -9.34 -7.36
N VAL A 156 1.92 -10.57 -7.29
CA VAL A 156 1.81 -11.34 -6.05
C VAL A 156 3.18 -11.54 -5.39
N ARG A 157 4.17 -12.01 -6.17
CA ARG A 157 5.52 -12.26 -5.65
C ARG A 157 6.18 -10.99 -5.08
N GLU A 158 6.10 -9.88 -5.79
CA GLU A 158 6.71 -8.61 -5.33
C GLU A 158 5.97 -8.03 -4.12
N THR A 159 4.64 -8.20 -4.04
CA THR A 159 3.85 -7.87 -2.87
C THR A 159 4.29 -8.68 -1.65
N ASN A 160 4.42 -10.01 -1.79
CA ASN A 160 4.83 -10.89 -0.70
C ASN A 160 6.21 -10.52 -0.16
N LYS A 161 7.19 -10.20 -1.02
CA LYS A 161 8.52 -9.75 -0.58
C LYS A 161 8.46 -8.53 0.35
N VAL A 162 7.61 -7.55 0.02
CA VAL A 162 7.44 -6.35 0.86
C VAL A 162 6.76 -6.72 2.17
N VAL A 163 5.69 -7.51 2.12
CA VAL A 163 4.96 -7.97 3.32
C VAL A 163 5.88 -8.76 4.25
N GLU A 164 6.64 -9.72 3.75
CA GLU A 164 7.60 -10.50 4.54
C GLU A 164 8.65 -9.60 5.20
N LYS A 165 9.21 -8.64 4.48
CA LYS A 165 10.18 -7.68 5.02
C LYS A 165 9.59 -6.86 6.17
N ILE A 166 8.35 -6.38 6.01
CA ILE A 166 7.63 -5.63 7.04
C ILE A 166 7.37 -6.50 8.27
N MET A 167 6.82 -7.71 8.06
CA MET A 167 6.46 -8.60 9.16
C MET A 167 7.69 -9.06 9.95
N ASN A 168 8.78 -9.37 9.28
CA ASN A 168 10.05 -9.73 9.93
C ASN A 168 10.55 -8.59 10.83
N TYR A 169 10.53 -7.35 10.36
CA TYR A 169 10.93 -6.19 11.15
C TYR A 169 10.03 -5.99 12.38
N ILE A 170 8.71 -6.01 12.20
CA ILE A 170 7.75 -5.82 13.30
C ILE A 170 7.91 -6.92 14.36
N THR A 171 8.16 -8.17 13.94
CA THR A 171 8.32 -9.29 14.86
C THR A 171 9.64 -9.17 15.65
N GLN A 172 10.74 -8.82 14.99
CA GLN A 172 12.04 -8.63 15.65
C GLN A 172 12.02 -7.47 16.66
N SER A 173 11.37 -6.35 16.30
CA SER A 173 11.23 -5.18 17.17
C SER A 173 10.46 -5.49 18.47
N LYS A 174 9.52 -6.45 18.44
CA LYS A 174 8.78 -6.90 19.63
C LYS A 174 9.58 -7.82 20.54
N SER A 175 10.58 -8.52 20.00
CA SER A 175 11.43 -9.45 20.79
C SER A 175 12.57 -8.75 21.51
N SER A 176 12.77 -7.45 21.27
CA SER A 176 13.86 -6.64 21.85
C SER A 176 13.41 -5.76 23.00
N VAL A 177 12.16 -5.89 23.46
CA VAL A 177 11.55 -5.21 24.61
C VAL A 177 11.20 -6.25 25.67
#